data_db2de546f1eaa6a46d14875c3145cc1d
#
_entry.id   db2de546f1eaa6a46d14875c3145cc1d
#
_cell.length_a   1.000
_cell.length_b   1.000
_cell.length_c   1.000
_cell.angle_alpha   90.00
_cell.angle_beta   90.00
_cell.angle_gamma   90.00
#
_symmetry.space_group_name_H-M   'P 1'
#
loop_
_entity.id
_entity.type
_entity.pdbx_description
1 polymer ?
#
loop_
_entity_poly.entity_id
_entity_poly.type
_entity_poly.pdbx_seq_one_letter_code
_entity_poly.pdbx_strand_id
1 'polypeptide(L)'
;MSETPFHPLDHTWPDQPADRGTLGGLPVLDCVTGAVDDSGEILLGPAIPVRRGAEGWEWLVVHVTESPLPVGEEVDLSVDREHRTALSAGHTACHLAALALNAVLADRWRKEARPDSLGSPDFDQAAITSSRIEPHGSVDVYRLGKSLRKKGFSAEDLDPAQVAAQVNELLAGWVAADAPVRVEVPGPELTARRTWHCSLPEGEASIPCGGTHLTRTSELGRVSVALTLDDAALTMRTTVSMC
;
A
#
# COMPACT_ATOMS: atom_id res chain seq x y z
N MET A 1 12.05 10.14 20.83
CA MET A 1 10.71 9.60 21.20
C MET A 1 10.80 8.10 21.15
N SER A 2 10.36 7.40 22.20
CA SER A 2 10.49 5.94 22.31
C SER A 2 9.45 5.18 21.44
N GLU A 3 8.25 5.73 21.30
CA GLU A 3 7.15 5.12 20.54
C GLU A 3 6.31 6.18 19.85
N THR A 4 5.72 5.84 18.72
CA THR A 4 4.78 6.69 18.01
C THR A 4 3.69 5.87 17.29
N PRO A 5 2.42 6.30 17.34
CA PRO A 5 1.36 5.68 16.58
C PRO A 5 1.33 6.16 15.12
N PHE A 6 2.11 7.17 14.75
CA PHE A 6 2.10 7.74 13.39
C PHE A 6 2.75 6.81 12.38
N HIS A 7 2.09 6.63 11.25
CA HIS A 7 2.66 5.98 10.06
C HIS A 7 3.42 7.02 9.23
N PRO A 8 4.75 6.84 9.03
CA PRO A 8 5.54 7.77 8.25
C PRO A 8 5.42 7.48 6.75
N LEU A 9 5.66 8.50 5.92
CA LEU A 9 5.91 8.28 4.50
C LEU A 9 7.18 7.44 4.30
N ASP A 10 7.06 6.33 3.58
CA ASP A 10 8.21 5.53 3.14
C ASP A 10 8.73 6.08 1.80
N HIS A 11 9.91 6.68 1.81
CA HIS A 11 10.52 7.27 0.63
C HIS A 11 11.00 6.24 -0.41
N THR A 12 11.15 4.98 -0.01
CA THR A 12 11.61 3.90 -0.93
C THR A 12 10.47 3.37 -1.79
N TRP A 13 9.24 3.43 -1.27
CA TRP A 13 8.00 3.10 -1.96
C TRP A 13 6.87 4.00 -1.43
N PRO A 14 6.78 5.25 -1.95
CA PRO A 14 5.87 6.26 -1.41
C PRO A 14 4.43 6.09 -1.92
N ASP A 15 3.85 4.90 -1.75
CA ASP A 15 2.49 4.58 -2.16
C ASP A 15 1.45 5.19 -1.21
N GLN A 16 1.65 5.05 0.11
CA GLN A 16 0.75 5.58 1.12
C GLN A 16 1.29 6.90 1.70
N PRO A 17 0.48 7.98 1.73
CA PRO A 17 0.81 9.22 2.43
C PRO A 17 1.01 8.99 3.94
N ALA A 18 1.78 9.87 4.58
CA ALA A 18 1.94 9.88 6.02
C ALA A 18 0.64 10.20 6.76
N ASP A 19 0.59 9.80 8.03
CA ASP A 19 -0.47 10.23 8.92
C ASP A 19 -0.42 11.72 9.22
N ARG A 20 -1.59 12.26 9.54
CA ARG A 20 -1.80 13.60 10.08
C ARG A 20 -2.21 13.53 11.55
N GLY A 21 -2.04 14.64 12.24
CA GLY A 21 -2.46 14.74 13.65
C GLY A 21 -1.71 15.80 14.43
N THR A 22 -1.60 15.62 15.74
CA THR A 22 -0.92 16.56 16.64
C THR A 22 0.10 15.87 17.52
N LEU A 23 1.15 16.61 17.90
CA LEU A 23 2.21 16.21 18.81
C LEU A 23 2.36 17.32 19.85
N GLY A 24 2.03 17.03 21.12
CA GLY A 24 2.03 18.03 22.19
C GLY A 24 1.10 19.22 21.91
N GLY A 25 0.00 19.00 21.20
CA GLY A 25 -0.94 20.04 20.78
C GLY A 25 -0.54 20.80 19.50
N LEU A 26 0.69 20.64 18.99
CA LEU A 26 1.15 21.23 17.73
C LEU A 26 0.75 20.35 16.55
N PRO A 27 0.29 20.91 15.42
CA PRO A 27 0.06 20.16 14.20
C PRO A 27 1.34 19.46 13.70
N VAL A 28 1.23 18.18 13.33
CA VAL A 28 2.26 17.47 12.59
C VAL A 28 2.13 17.84 11.12
N LEU A 29 3.08 18.63 10.62
CA LEU A 29 3.12 19.13 9.24
C LEU A 29 3.53 18.05 8.27
N ASP A 30 4.42 17.15 8.71
CA ASP A 30 4.86 15.99 7.96
C ASP A 30 5.33 14.88 8.91
N CYS A 31 5.28 13.64 8.45
CA CYS A 31 5.76 12.48 9.18
C CYS A 31 6.53 11.58 8.21
N VAL A 32 7.84 11.50 8.36
CA VAL A 32 8.73 10.86 7.39
C VAL A 32 9.66 9.86 8.04
N THR A 33 10.14 8.92 7.24
CA THR A 33 11.23 8.03 7.66
C THR A 33 12.53 8.83 7.75
N GLY A 34 13.21 8.73 8.88
CA GLY A 34 14.56 9.24 9.12
C GLY A 34 15.52 8.09 9.36
N ALA A 35 16.80 8.37 9.22
CA ALA A 35 17.87 7.47 9.62
C ALA A 35 19.07 8.28 10.16
N VAL A 36 19.79 7.69 11.12
CA VAL A 36 20.98 8.28 11.74
C VAL A 36 22.07 7.22 11.83
N ASP A 37 23.30 7.60 11.53
CA ASP A 37 24.50 6.79 11.71
C ASP A 37 25.31 7.25 12.93
N ASP A 38 26.51 6.74 13.09
CA ASP A 38 27.43 7.09 14.20
C ASP A 38 27.85 8.57 14.20
N SER A 39 27.61 9.34 13.13
CA SER A 39 27.87 10.80 13.10
C SER A 39 26.86 11.59 13.92
N GLY A 40 25.68 11.00 14.18
CA GLY A 40 24.56 11.66 14.86
C GLY A 40 23.76 12.61 14.00
N GLU A 41 24.06 12.73 12.71
CA GLU A 41 23.26 13.52 11.77
C GLU A 41 22.02 12.72 11.34
N ILE A 42 20.83 13.34 11.47
CA ILE A 42 19.57 12.75 11.04
C ILE A 42 19.33 13.09 9.58
N LEU A 43 19.30 12.07 8.73
CA LEU A 43 18.94 12.19 7.32
C LEU A 43 17.49 11.78 7.10
N LEU A 44 16.77 12.50 6.24
CA LEU A 44 15.33 12.32 6.01
C LEU A 44 15.04 11.83 4.58
N GLY A 45 14.15 10.86 4.48
CA GLY A 45 13.58 10.42 3.21
C GLY A 45 14.64 10.14 2.13
N PRO A 46 14.58 10.80 0.96
CA PRO A 46 15.50 10.56 -0.14
C PRO A 46 16.97 10.92 0.13
N ALA A 47 17.26 11.68 1.19
CA ALA A 47 18.62 11.99 1.60
C ALA A 47 19.34 10.83 2.29
N ILE A 48 18.62 9.76 2.67
CA ILE A 48 19.20 8.56 3.29
C ILE A 48 19.98 7.77 2.22
N PRO A 49 21.32 7.61 2.37
CA PRO A 49 22.17 7.05 1.30
C PRO A 49 22.21 5.52 1.29
N VAL A 50 21.55 4.86 2.23
CA VAL A 50 21.63 3.42 2.43
C VAL A 50 20.25 2.76 2.30
N ARG A 51 20.24 1.45 2.05
CA ARG A 51 19.01 0.67 2.02
C ARG A 51 18.44 0.53 3.43
N ARG A 52 17.12 0.50 3.53
CA ARG A 52 16.41 0.28 4.79
C ARG A 52 16.93 -0.99 5.50
N GLY A 53 17.26 -0.83 6.79
CA GLY A 53 17.83 -1.90 7.62
C GLY A 53 19.32 -2.12 7.41
N ALA A 54 20.07 -1.19 6.79
CA ALA A 54 21.52 -1.26 6.72
C ALA A 54 22.15 -1.27 8.13
N GLU A 55 23.18 -2.09 8.31
CA GLU A 55 23.94 -2.16 9.56
C GLU A 55 24.63 -0.82 9.88
N GLY A 56 24.71 -0.45 11.15
CA GLY A 56 25.28 0.84 11.59
C GLY A 56 24.35 2.04 11.43
N TRP A 57 23.06 1.80 11.13
CA TRP A 57 22.04 2.86 11.01
C TRP A 57 20.85 2.59 11.92
N GLU A 58 20.46 3.61 12.68
CA GLU A 58 19.21 3.62 13.43
C GLU A 58 18.11 4.27 12.59
N TRP A 59 16.93 3.65 12.55
CA TRP A 59 15.79 4.11 11.74
C TRP A 59 14.71 4.71 12.63
N LEU A 60 14.23 5.88 12.25
CA LEU A 60 13.37 6.74 13.06
C LEU A 60 12.10 7.12 12.29
N VAL A 61 11.02 7.36 13.04
CA VAL A 61 9.86 8.13 12.56
C VAL A 61 10.07 9.57 13.00
N VAL A 62 10.18 10.48 12.04
CA VAL A 62 10.43 11.90 12.30
C VAL A 62 9.16 12.69 12.04
N HIS A 63 8.71 13.40 13.08
CA HIS A 63 7.55 14.30 13.03
C HIS A 63 8.05 15.72 12.83
N VAL A 64 7.56 16.38 11.79
CA VAL A 64 7.88 17.79 11.50
C VAL A 64 6.78 18.66 12.08
N THR A 65 7.16 19.62 12.94
CA THR A 65 6.25 20.59 13.57
C THR A 65 6.76 22.01 13.35
N GLU A 66 5.90 23.02 13.52
CA GLU A 66 6.28 24.44 13.37
C GLU A 66 7.32 24.90 14.41
N SER A 67 7.33 24.28 15.58
CA SER A 67 8.23 24.64 16.68
C SER A 67 8.77 23.36 17.34
N PRO A 68 10.01 23.37 17.83
CA PRO A 68 10.56 22.24 18.57
C PRO A 68 9.82 22.06 19.88
N LEU A 69 9.64 20.80 20.29
CA LEU A 69 9.12 20.42 21.60
C LEU A 69 10.26 20.23 22.59
N PRO A 70 10.01 20.42 23.91
CA PRO A 70 11.00 20.19 24.93
C PRO A 70 11.51 18.74 24.91
N VAL A 71 12.82 18.57 25.00
CA VAL A 71 13.45 17.25 25.04
C VAL A 71 13.34 16.67 26.46
N GLY A 72 12.94 15.40 26.53
CA GLY A 72 12.82 14.67 27.82
C GLY A 72 11.45 14.82 28.49
N GLU A 73 10.53 15.54 27.91
CA GLU A 73 9.14 15.63 28.40
C GLU A 73 8.25 14.58 27.72
N GLU A 74 7.24 14.14 28.44
CA GLU A 74 6.17 13.31 27.90
C GLU A 74 5.18 14.21 27.14
N VAL A 75 4.81 13.79 25.93
CA VAL A 75 3.91 14.55 25.08
C VAL A 75 2.81 13.64 24.53
N ASP A 76 1.59 14.18 24.43
CA ASP A 76 0.47 13.51 23.81
C ASP A 76 0.62 13.45 22.28
N LEU A 77 0.36 12.26 21.73
CA LEU A 77 0.29 12.03 20.29
C LEU A 77 -1.14 11.69 19.88
N SER A 78 -1.70 12.45 18.97
CA SER A 78 -3.04 12.22 18.44
C SER A 78 -3.03 12.14 16.92
N VAL A 79 -3.33 10.95 16.39
CA VAL A 79 -3.47 10.74 14.95
C VAL A 79 -4.88 11.10 14.51
N ASP A 80 -5.01 11.77 13.37
CA ASP A 80 -6.28 12.00 12.70
C ASP A 80 -6.87 10.66 12.24
N ARG A 81 -7.85 10.18 13.01
CA ARG A 81 -8.48 8.88 12.77
C ARG A 81 -9.25 8.82 11.46
N GLU A 82 -9.93 9.90 11.09
CA GLU A 82 -10.72 9.96 9.87
C GLU A 82 -9.80 9.85 8.65
N HIS A 83 -8.73 10.64 8.63
CA HIS A 83 -7.72 10.58 7.58
C HIS A 83 -7.07 9.20 7.48
N ARG A 84 -6.63 8.62 8.61
CA ARG A 84 -6.04 7.28 8.66
C ARG A 84 -7.01 6.21 8.16
N THR A 85 -8.26 6.25 8.61
CA THR A 85 -9.29 5.28 8.18
C THR A 85 -9.51 5.37 6.67
N ALA A 86 -9.59 6.58 6.12
CA ALA A 86 -9.74 6.80 4.69
C ALA A 86 -8.57 6.25 3.87
N LEU A 87 -7.32 6.45 4.34
CA LEU A 87 -6.12 5.86 3.70
C LEU A 87 -6.09 4.34 3.86
N SER A 88 -6.43 3.81 5.03
CA SER A 88 -6.49 2.36 5.29
C SER A 88 -7.52 1.66 4.40
N ALA A 89 -8.66 2.31 4.16
CA ALA A 89 -9.67 1.82 3.23
C ALA A 89 -9.15 1.80 1.78
N GLY A 90 -8.52 2.88 1.33
CA GLY A 90 -7.87 2.96 0.01
C GLY A 90 -6.81 1.88 -0.16
N HIS A 91 -5.94 1.70 0.84
CA HIS A 91 -4.85 0.73 0.79
C HIS A 91 -5.35 -0.73 0.79
N THR A 92 -6.31 -1.05 1.66
CA THR A 92 -6.92 -2.38 1.66
C THR A 92 -7.61 -2.69 0.34
N ALA A 93 -8.36 -1.73 -0.22
CA ALA A 93 -9.00 -1.90 -1.51
C ALA A 93 -7.99 -2.02 -2.67
N CYS A 94 -6.87 -1.31 -2.61
CA CYS A 94 -5.77 -1.43 -3.58
C CYS A 94 -5.23 -2.86 -3.65
N HIS A 95 -4.91 -3.48 -2.52
CA HIS A 95 -4.44 -4.87 -2.48
C HIS A 95 -5.47 -5.86 -3.03
N LEU A 96 -6.74 -5.71 -2.63
CA LEU A 96 -7.81 -6.55 -3.16
C LEU A 96 -7.99 -6.36 -4.67
N ALA A 97 -7.93 -5.11 -5.17
CA ALA A 97 -8.05 -4.82 -6.59
C ALA A 97 -6.89 -5.40 -7.41
N ALA A 98 -5.66 -5.35 -6.88
CA ALA A 98 -4.49 -5.96 -7.51
C ALA A 98 -4.64 -7.50 -7.62
N LEU A 99 -5.06 -8.18 -6.54
CA LEU A 99 -5.32 -9.62 -6.54
C LEU A 99 -6.46 -10.00 -7.50
N ALA A 100 -7.55 -9.24 -7.51
CA ALA A 100 -8.66 -9.46 -8.43
C ALA A 100 -8.23 -9.26 -9.89
N LEU A 101 -7.41 -8.25 -10.17
CA LEU A 101 -6.85 -8.00 -11.50
C LEU A 101 -5.95 -9.15 -11.94
N ASN A 102 -5.11 -9.69 -11.05
CA ASN A 102 -4.28 -10.88 -11.31
C ASN A 102 -5.14 -12.06 -11.75
N ALA A 103 -6.20 -12.36 -10.99
CA ALA A 103 -7.11 -13.46 -11.27
C ALA A 103 -7.83 -13.30 -12.62
N VAL A 104 -8.36 -12.11 -12.91
CA VAL A 104 -9.08 -11.82 -14.17
C VAL A 104 -8.16 -11.88 -15.39
N LEU A 105 -6.89 -11.51 -15.24
CA LEU A 105 -5.90 -11.52 -16.32
C LEU A 105 -5.14 -12.85 -16.45
N ALA A 106 -5.47 -13.87 -15.64
CA ALA A 106 -4.73 -15.15 -15.60
C ALA A 106 -4.61 -15.83 -16.96
N ASP A 107 -5.70 -15.89 -17.74
CA ASP A 107 -5.74 -16.55 -19.04
C ASP A 107 -4.95 -15.81 -20.15
N ARG A 108 -4.46 -14.59 -19.86
CA ARG A 108 -3.64 -13.81 -20.79
C ARG A 108 -2.15 -14.17 -20.76
N TRP A 109 -1.75 -15.12 -19.92
CA TRP A 109 -0.37 -15.57 -19.82
C TRP A 109 -0.15 -16.82 -20.71
N ARG A 110 0.78 -16.71 -21.65
CA ARG A 110 1.19 -17.77 -22.57
C ARG A 110 2.40 -18.58 -22.06
N LYS A 111 2.96 -18.17 -20.93
CA LYS A 111 4.10 -18.81 -20.25
C LYS A 111 3.81 -18.83 -18.77
N GLU A 112 4.41 -19.79 -18.09
CA GLU A 112 4.41 -19.79 -16.63
C GLU A 112 4.97 -18.48 -16.08
N ALA A 113 4.22 -17.85 -15.18
CA ALA A 113 4.60 -16.63 -14.47
C ALA A 113 4.62 -16.92 -12.97
N ARG A 114 5.38 -16.11 -12.22
CA ARG A 114 5.35 -16.20 -10.77
C ARG A 114 3.91 -15.99 -10.29
N PRO A 115 3.39 -16.90 -9.43
CA PRO A 115 2.07 -16.70 -8.88
C PRO A 115 2.06 -15.68 -7.75
N ASP A 116 0.92 -15.03 -7.54
CA ASP A 116 0.58 -14.36 -6.30
C ASP A 116 0.25 -15.36 -5.19
N SER A 117 -0.14 -14.87 -4.02
CA SER A 117 -0.46 -15.74 -2.88
C SER A 117 -1.76 -16.55 -3.04
N LEU A 118 -2.62 -16.21 -3.99
CA LEU A 118 -3.84 -16.96 -4.35
C LEU A 118 -3.62 -17.91 -5.52
N GLY A 119 -2.40 -17.96 -6.09
CA GLY A 119 -2.03 -18.86 -7.19
C GLY A 119 -2.26 -18.30 -8.59
N SER A 120 -2.75 -17.08 -8.73
CA SER A 120 -2.88 -16.42 -10.04
C SER A 120 -1.55 -15.86 -10.52
N PRO A 121 -1.26 -15.85 -11.84
CA PRO A 121 -0.08 -15.17 -12.35
C PRO A 121 -0.04 -13.71 -11.90
N ASP A 122 1.05 -13.32 -11.23
CA ASP A 122 1.20 -12.02 -10.58
C ASP A 122 1.44 -10.90 -11.61
N PHE A 123 0.35 -10.44 -12.23
CA PHE A 123 0.38 -9.33 -13.18
C PHE A 123 0.79 -8.03 -12.50
N ASP A 124 0.28 -7.79 -11.30
CA ASP A 124 0.57 -6.59 -10.53
C ASP A 124 2.08 -6.41 -10.38
N GLN A 125 2.77 -7.34 -9.75
CA GLN A 125 4.22 -7.28 -9.58
C GLN A 125 5.01 -7.30 -10.90
N ALA A 126 4.45 -7.90 -11.95
CA ALA A 126 5.13 -7.98 -13.24
C ALA A 126 5.09 -6.68 -14.03
N ALA A 127 4.06 -5.85 -13.83
CA ALA A 127 3.71 -4.71 -14.69
C ALA A 127 3.65 -3.36 -13.99
N ILE A 128 3.49 -3.32 -12.65
CA ILE A 128 3.34 -2.09 -11.88
C ILE A 128 4.53 -1.15 -12.05
N THR A 129 4.25 0.13 -12.24
CA THR A 129 5.26 1.20 -12.32
C THR A 129 5.08 2.27 -11.26
N SER A 130 3.86 2.47 -10.79
CA SER A 130 3.54 3.33 -9.66
C SER A 130 2.23 2.92 -9.01
N SER A 131 2.16 3.08 -7.70
CA SER A 131 0.96 2.98 -6.91
C SER A 131 0.83 4.24 -6.05
N ARG A 132 -0.38 4.74 -5.88
CA ARG A 132 -0.68 5.86 -5.01
C ARG A 132 -1.98 5.59 -4.28
N ILE A 133 -1.87 5.48 -2.98
CA ILE A 133 -3.02 5.40 -2.09
C ILE A 133 -3.55 6.81 -1.84
N GLU A 134 -4.84 6.97 -2.02
CA GLU A 134 -5.59 8.20 -1.77
C GLU A 134 -6.65 7.93 -0.68
N PRO A 135 -7.17 8.96 0.02
CA PRO A 135 -8.33 8.77 0.88
C PRO A 135 -9.47 8.08 0.11
N HIS A 136 -9.91 6.93 0.60
CA HIS A 136 -10.95 6.10 -0.01
C HIS A 136 -10.65 5.60 -1.43
N GLY A 137 -9.38 5.37 -1.78
CA GLY A 137 -9.04 4.83 -3.10
C GLY A 137 -7.57 4.68 -3.39
N SER A 138 -7.27 4.29 -4.63
CA SER A 138 -5.90 4.24 -5.18
C SER A 138 -5.86 4.53 -6.67
N VAL A 139 -4.67 4.86 -7.15
CA VAL A 139 -4.34 4.93 -8.58
C VAL A 139 -3.09 4.12 -8.83
N ASP A 140 -3.22 3.05 -9.61
CA ASP A 140 -2.16 2.12 -9.94
C ASP A 140 -1.89 2.15 -11.44
N VAL A 141 -0.62 2.24 -11.84
CA VAL A 141 -0.23 2.33 -13.24
C VAL A 141 0.63 1.14 -13.61
N TYR A 142 0.20 0.42 -14.64
CA TYR A 142 0.84 -0.79 -15.15
C TYR A 142 1.40 -0.55 -16.56
N ARG A 143 2.60 -1.03 -16.82
CA ARG A 143 3.26 -0.89 -18.11
C ARG A 143 3.10 -2.16 -18.96
N LEU A 144 2.36 -2.07 -20.06
CA LEU A 144 2.13 -3.16 -21.02
C LEU A 144 3.22 -3.22 -22.10
N GLY A 145 4.48 -3.08 -21.71
CA GLY A 145 5.60 -2.95 -22.65
C GLY A 145 6.23 -4.27 -23.10
N LYS A 146 7.35 -4.16 -23.83
CA LYS A 146 8.11 -5.31 -24.37
C LYS A 146 8.58 -6.29 -23.27
N SER A 147 8.91 -5.79 -22.07
CA SER A 147 9.34 -6.62 -20.96
C SER A 147 8.25 -7.58 -20.50
N LEU A 148 7.02 -7.08 -20.32
CA LEU A 148 5.88 -7.88 -19.91
C LEU A 148 5.50 -8.94 -20.98
N ARG A 149 5.54 -8.55 -22.27
CA ARG A 149 5.34 -9.50 -23.38
C ARG A 149 6.40 -10.61 -23.41
N LYS A 150 7.67 -10.31 -23.11
CA LYS A 150 8.72 -11.34 -23.02
C LYS A 150 8.46 -12.32 -21.87
N LYS A 151 7.85 -11.86 -20.77
CA LYS A 151 7.41 -12.70 -19.66
C LYS A 151 6.21 -13.60 -20.01
N GLY A 152 5.55 -13.35 -21.14
CA GLY A 152 4.46 -14.18 -21.66
C GLY A 152 3.07 -13.56 -21.61
N PHE A 153 2.91 -12.35 -21.10
CA PHE A 153 1.61 -11.68 -21.05
C PHE A 153 1.20 -11.14 -22.43
N SER A 154 -0.08 -11.34 -22.80
CA SER A 154 -0.68 -10.77 -24.01
C SER A 154 -1.68 -9.67 -23.65
N ALA A 155 -1.39 -8.46 -24.11
CA ALA A 155 -2.31 -7.33 -24.05
C ALA A 155 -3.18 -7.20 -25.31
N GLU A 156 -3.10 -8.16 -26.25
CA GLU A 156 -3.86 -8.16 -27.49
C GLU A 156 -5.36 -8.23 -27.18
N ASP A 157 -6.14 -7.37 -27.80
CA ASP A 157 -7.60 -7.26 -27.61
C ASP A 157 -8.03 -7.15 -26.14
N LEU A 158 -7.22 -6.49 -25.32
CA LEU A 158 -7.59 -6.21 -23.93
C LEU A 158 -8.68 -5.13 -23.92
N ASP A 159 -9.87 -5.51 -23.44
CA ASP A 159 -10.98 -4.58 -23.18
C ASP A 159 -10.98 -4.15 -21.71
N PRO A 160 -10.57 -2.90 -21.41
CA PRO A 160 -10.52 -2.42 -20.02
C PRO A 160 -11.88 -2.43 -19.34
N ALA A 161 -12.97 -2.18 -20.06
CA ALA A 161 -14.31 -2.15 -19.48
C ALA A 161 -14.77 -3.54 -19.06
N GLN A 162 -14.51 -4.55 -19.90
CA GLN A 162 -14.84 -5.94 -19.58
C GLN A 162 -13.99 -6.44 -18.39
N VAL A 163 -12.69 -6.16 -18.38
CA VAL A 163 -11.80 -6.52 -17.27
C VAL A 163 -12.26 -5.84 -15.98
N ALA A 164 -12.57 -4.55 -16.00
CA ALA A 164 -13.06 -3.82 -14.83
C ALA A 164 -14.38 -4.42 -14.29
N ALA A 165 -15.29 -4.84 -15.17
CA ALA A 165 -16.54 -5.47 -14.75
C ALA A 165 -16.28 -6.78 -13.98
N GLN A 166 -15.39 -7.63 -14.48
CA GLN A 166 -15.01 -8.89 -13.81
C GLN A 166 -14.29 -8.66 -12.48
N VAL A 167 -13.37 -7.68 -12.43
CA VAL A 167 -12.68 -7.27 -11.18
C VAL A 167 -13.71 -6.81 -10.16
N ASN A 168 -14.65 -5.98 -10.54
CA ASN A 168 -15.71 -5.47 -9.66
C ASN A 168 -16.62 -6.58 -9.12
N GLU A 169 -16.89 -7.61 -9.90
CA GLU A 169 -17.67 -8.78 -9.45
C GLU A 169 -16.93 -9.56 -8.35
N LEU A 170 -15.63 -9.83 -8.54
CA LEU A 170 -14.80 -10.47 -7.50
C LEU A 170 -14.74 -9.62 -6.24
N LEU A 171 -14.48 -8.33 -6.36
CA LEU A 171 -14.40 -7.41 -5.22
C LEU A 171 -15.71 -7.36 -4.43
N ALA A 172 -16.86 -7.35 -5.11
CA ALA A 172 -18.16 -7.40 -4.44
C ALA A 172 -18.34 -8.68 -3.62
N GLY A 173 -17.92 -9.83 -4.15
CA GLY A 173 -17.91 -11.09 -3.44
C GLY A 173 -17.00 -11.09 -2.21
N TRP A 174 -15.79 -10.55 -2.33
CA TRP A 174 -14.82 -10.49 -1.24
C TRP A 174 -15.24 -9.51 -0.12
N VAL A 175 -15.84 -8.38 -0.48
CA VAL A 175 -16.43 -7.46 0.51
C VAL A 175 -17.58 -8.11 1.25
N ALA A 176 -18.48 -8.80 0.54
CA ALA A 176 -19.61 -9.49 1.14
C ALA A 176 -19.20 -10.68 2.03
N ALA A 177 -18.04 -11.29 1.78
CA ALA A 177 -17.51 -12.40 2.58
C ALA A 177 -17.05 -11.95 3.99
N ASP A 178 -16.94 -10.63 4.25
CA ASP A 178 -16.50 -10.08 5.54
C ASP A 178 -15.18 -10.71 6.03
N ALA A 179 -14.23 -10.86 5.11
CA ALA A 179 -12.97 -11.52 5.36
C ALA A 179 -12.09 -10.73 6.34
N PRO A 180 -11.48 -11.41 7.35
CA PRO A 180 -10.56 -10.73 8.27
C PRO A 180 -9.29 -10.31 7.55
N VAL A 181 -8.82 -9.10 7.93
CA VAL A 181 -7.59 -8.48 7.45
C VAL A 181 -6.67 -8.23 8.65
N ARG A 182 -5.39 -8.54 8.51
CA ARG A 182 -4.37 -8.27 9.53
C ARG A 182 -3.03 -7.91 8.91
N VAL A 183 -2.22 -7.21 9.67
CA VAL A 183 -0.80 -7.00 9.35
C VAL A 183 0.02 -7.79 10.36
N GLU A 184 0.84 -8.70 9.86
CA GLU A 184 1.82 -9.42 10.68
C GLU A 184 3.03 -8.53 10.90
N VAL A 185 3.40 -8.34 12.18
CA VAL A 185 4.52 -7.51 12.62
C VAL A 185 5.49 -8.40 13.39
N PRO A 186 6.57 -8.88 12.77
CA PRO A 186 7.48 -9.87 13.37
C PRO A 186 8.37 -9.28 14.47
N GLY A 187 8.50 -7.96 14.59
CA GLY A 187 9.30 -7.28 15.58
C GLY A 187 8.94 -5.81 15.72
N PRO A 188 9.42 -5.14 16.79
CA PRO A 188 9.09 -3.73 17.06
C PRO A 188 9.84 -2.76 16.15
N GLU A 189 10.90 -3.19 15.48
CA GLU A 189 11.75 -2.32 14.68
C GLU A 189 10.99 -1.73 13.49
N LEU A 190 11.26 -0.46 13.18
CA LEU A 190 10.69 0.19 11.99
C LEU A 190 11.06 -0.54 10.70
N THR A 191 12.20 -1.23 10.68
CA THR A 191 12.73 -1.99 9.56
C THR A 191 12.20 -3.42 9.46
N ALA A 192 11.42 -3.89 10.45
CA ALA A 192 10.81 -5.21 10.42
C ALA A 192 9.93 -5.39 9.17
N ARG A 193 10.10 -6.50 8.48
CA ARG A 193 9.33 -6.81 7.27
C ARG A 193 7.92 -7.23 7.67
N ARG A 194 6.98 -6.36 7.45
CA ARG A 194 5.57 -6.59 7.73
C ARG A 194 4.89 -7.25 6.53
N THR A 195 3.85 -8.03 6.81
CA THR A 195 3.06 -8.70 5.77
C THR A 195 1.58 -8.46 6.04
N TRP A 196 0.89 -7.95 5.04
CA TRP A 196 -0.56 -7.87 5.02
C TRP A 196 -1.14 -9.24 4.67
N HIS A 197 -2.23 -9.62 5.36
CA HIS A 197 -2.96 -10.85 5.15
C HIS A 197 -4.46 -10.59 5.07
N CYS A 198 -5.15 -11.36 4.21
CA CYS A 198 -6.60 -11.36 4.12
C CYS A 198 -7.09 -12.79 3.86
N SER A 199 -8.01 -13.30 4.70
CA SER A 199 -8.55 -14.65 4.57
C SER A 199 -9.76 -14.65 3.62
N LEU A 200 -9.49 -14.61 2.32
CA LEU A 200 -10.50 -14.60 1.27
C LEU A 200 -11.14 -15.99 1.08
N PRO A 201 -12.33 -16.08 0.42
CA PRO A 201 -12.95 -17.38 0.14
C PRO A 201 -12.06 -18.34 -0.65
N GLU A 202 -11.21 -17.83 -1.54
CA GLU A 202 -10.29 -18.61 -2.37
C GLU A 202 -9.03 -19.05 -1.60
N GLY A 203 -8.73 -18.45 -0.46
CA GLY A 203 -7.56 -18.78 0.37
C GLY A 203 -7.00 -17.58 1.12
N GLU A 204 -5.87 -17.82 1.78
CA GLU A 204 -5.14 -16.76 2.51
C GLU A 204 -4.31 -15.94 1.52
N ALA A 205 -4.72 -14.71 1.28
CA ALA A 205 -3.93 -13.74 0.55
C ALA A 205 -2.83 -13.16 1.45
N SER A 206 -1.63 -12.96 0.90
CA SER A 206 -0.51 -12.32 1.61
C SER A 206 0.31 -11.44 0.69
N ILE A 207 0.61 -10.22 1.14
CA ILE A 207 1.41 -9.23 0.40
C ILE A 207 2.41 -8.58 1.37
N PRO A 208 3.71 -8.50 1.06
CA PRO A 208 4.66 -7.71 1.84
C PRO A 208 4.21 -6.24 1.87
N CYS A 209 3.76 -5.76 3.02
CA CYS A 209 3.25 -4.41 3.18
C CYS A 209 3.35 -3.95 4.64
N GLY A 210 3.84 -2.73 4.83
CA GLY A 210 3.95 -2.09 6.16
C GLY A 210 2.97 -0.92 6.37
N GLY A 211 2.05 -0.70 5.44
CA GLY A 211 1.04 0.36 5.51
C GLY A 211 -0.06 0.12 6.53
N THR A 212 -1.03 1.02 6.58
CA THR A 212 -2.20 0.90 7.44
C THR A 212 -3.38 0.33 6.67
N HIS A 213 -4.17 -0.53 7.32
CA HIS A 213 -5.28 -1.25 6.71
C HIS A 213 -6.51 -1.28 7.61
N LEU A 214 -7.67 -1.56 7.02
CA LEU A 214 -8.87 -1.96 7.75
C LEU A 214 -8.70 -3.36 8.35
N THR A 215 -9.60 -3.78 9.22
CA THR A 215 -9.53 -5.08 9.89
C THR A 215 -10.41 -6.15 9.24
N ARG A 216 -11.36 -5.74 8.40
CA ARG A 216 -12.29 -6.61 7.69
C ARG A 216 -12.65 -6.02 6.33
N THR A 217 -12.91 -6.88 5.35
CA THR A 217 -13.29 -6.44 4.01
C THR A 217 -14.67 -5.75 3.95
N SER A 218 -15.60 -6.13 4.85
CA SER A 218 -16.93 -5.51 4.92
C SER A 218 -16.90 -4.02 5.30
N GLU A 219 -15.87 -3.57 6.01
CA GLU A 219 -15.69 -2.14 6.36
C GLU A 219 -15.53 -1.25 5.13
N LEU A 220 -15.13 -1.81 3.98
CA LEU A 220 -15.03 -1.10 2.71
C LEU A 220 -16.39 -0.64 2.16
N GLY A 221 -17.50 -1.29 2.58
CA GLY A 221 -18.80 -1.02 2.03
C GLY A 221 -18.89 -1.39 0.55
N ARG A 222 -18.63 -0.43 -0.35
CA ARG A 222 -18.57 -0.69 -1.79
C ARG A 222 -17.21 -0.31 -2.36
N VAL A 223 -16.60 -1.23 -3.08
CA VAL A 223 -15.38 -1.00 -3.87
C VAL A 223 -15.74 -0.99 -5.35
N SER A 224 -15.20 -0.05 -6.11
CA SER A 224 -15.32 -0.01 -7.55
C SER A 224 -13.98 0.30 -8.21
N VAL A 225 -13.72 -0.42 -9.31
CA VAL A 225 -12.51 -0.27 -10.14
C VAL A 225 -12.93 0.22 -11.51
N ALA A 226 -12.21 1.22 -12.00
CA ALA A 226 -12.24 1.66 -13.38
C ALA A 226 -10.84 1.46 -13.99
N LEU A 227 -10.81 0.92 -15.20
CA LEU A 227 -9.58 0.72 -15.97
C LEU A 227 -9.58 1.60 -17.20
N THR A 228 -8.45 2.24 -17.47
CA THR A 228 -8.21 2.98 -18.72
C THR A 228 -6.92 2.49 -19.34
N LEU A 229 -6.95 2.30 -20.65
CA LEU A 229 -5.79 1.90 -21.44
C LEU A 229 -5.40 3.06 -22.35
N ASP A 230 -4.14 3.53 -22.21
CA ASP A 230 -3.56 4.58 -23.05
C ASP A 230 -2.20 4.11 -23.56
N ASP A 231 -2.05 4.01 -24.90
CA ASP A 231 -0.87 3.45 -25.57
C ASP A 231 -0.42 2.10 -24.98
N ALA A 232 0.54 2.13 -24.06
CA ALA A 232 1.10 0.95 -23.40
C ALA A 232 0.99 1.01 -21.87
N ALA A 233 0.14 1.87 -21.34
CA ALA A 233 -0.14 2.00 -19.91
C ALA A 233 -1.60 1.63 -19.62
N LEU A 234 -1.78 0.71 -18.68
CA LEU A 234 -3.07 0.42 -18.07
C LEU A 234 -3.13 1.13 -16.71
N THR A 235 -4.09 2.02 -16.53
CA THR A 235 -4.32 2.71 -15.26
C THR A 235 -5.54 2.12 -14.58
N MET A 236 -5.38 1.68 -13.35
CA MET A 236 -6.45 1.22 -12.48
C MET A 236 -6.74 2.28 -11.43
N ARG A 237 -7.98 2.78 -11.41
CA ARG A 237 -8.47 3.64 -10.34
C ARG A 237 -9.44 2.85 -9.48
N THR A 238 -9.10 2.72 -8.22
CA THR A 238 -9.96 2.08 -7.21
C THR A 238 -10.62 3.15 -6.36
N THR A 239 -11.91 2.98 -6.07
CA THR A 239 -12.70 3.91 -5.25
C THR A 239 -13.49 3.12 -4.20
N VAL A 240 -13.53 3.62 -2.98
CA VAL A 240 -14.22 3.03 -1.83
C VAL A 240 -15.34 3.96 -1.36
N SER A 241 -16.51 3.39 -1.10
CA SER A 241 -17.64 4.08 -0.45
C SER A 241 -17.98 3.32 0.83
N MET A 242 -17.35 3.72 1.93
CA MET A 242 -17.57 3.11 3.25
C MET A 242 -19.05 3.29 3.68
N CYS A 243 -19.55 2.33 4.46
CA CYS A 243 -20.93 2.38 5.02
C CYS A 243 -21.01 3.33 6.21
#